data_eba46246789d54a9f626521a9f27131c
#
_entry.id   eba46246789d54a9f626521a9f27131c
#
_cell.length_a   1.000
_cell.length_b   1.000
_cell.length_c   1.000
_cell.angle_alpha   90.00
_cell.angle_beta   90.00
_cell.angle_gamma   90.00
#
_symmetry.space_group_name_H-M   'P 1'
#
loop_
_entity.id
_entity.type
_entity.pdbx_description
1 polymer ?
#
loop_
_entity_poly.entity_id
_entity_poly.type
_entity_poly.pdbx_seq_one_letter_code
_entity_poly.pdbx_strand_id
1 'polypeptide(L)'
;AVGDMVLSLAEHRDIQVLAVDIGGATTDVFSAFRNADDSSLEFNRTVSANLGMSYSIANVLLEAGVDNITRWLWRDLSESEVRDRLRNKMIRPTSIPQTREDLALEHAICREALRLSLDHHRSLAIGLGGGQQARGIANIFSQTSSRRSLVDLMQLDLVIGSGGVLSHAPDRRAAMLMLLEGFGLEGVTQIAVDSIFMMPHLGVLSSVHPAAAQE
;
A
#
# COMPACT_ATOMS: atom_id res chain seq x y z
N ALA A 1 -14.85 -2.49 6.62
CA ALA A 1 -14.76 -1.14 7.17
C ALA A 1 -13.88 -0.23 6.30
N VAL A 2 -12.53 -0.37 6.33
CA VAL A 2 -11.65 0.49 5.48
C VAL A 2 -12.00 0.36 4.00
N GLY A 3 -12.19 -0.85 3.49
CA GLY A 3 -12.58 -1.08 2.10
C GLY A 3 -13.91 -0.42 1.71
N ASP A 4 -14.90 -0.45 2.61
CA ASP A 4 -16.21 0.18 2.35
C ASP A 4 -16.08 1.70 2.24
N MET A 5 -15.21 2.30 3.06
CA MET A 5 -14.90 3.73 2.98
C MET A 5 -14.21 4.09 1.66
N VAL A 6 -13.21 3.28 1.24
CA VAL A 6 -12.49 3.50 -0.03
C VAL A 6 -13.44 3.39 -1.22
N LEU A 7 -14.29 2.36 -1.24
CA LEU A 7 -15.28 2.16 -2.30
C LEU A 7 -16.29 3.31 -2.34
N SER A 8 -16.87 3.66 -1.19
CA SER A 8 -17.83 4.77 -1.10
C SER A 8 -17.23 6.10 -1.57
N LEU A 9 -15.96 6.35 -1.24
CA LEU A 9 -15.26 7.56 -1.67
C LEU A 9 -15.04 7.58 -3.19
N ALA A 10 -14.61 6.44 -3.76
CA ALA A 10 -14.40 6.30 -5.20
C ALA A 10 -15.70 6.48 -5.98
N GLU A 11 -16.81 5.88 -5.52
CA GLU A 11 -18.13 6.01 -6.13
C GLU A 11 -18.68 7.44 -6.04
N HIS A 12 -18.61 8.03 -4.82
CA HIS A 12 -19.22 9.35 -4.58
C HIS A 12 -18.50 10.48 -5.33
N ARG A 13 -17.18 10.41 -5.42
CA ARG A 13 -16.37 11.43 -6.09
C ARG A 13 -16.04 11.11 -7.55
N ASP A 14 -16.45 9.95 -8.01
CA ASP A 14 -16.14 9.46 -9.36
C ASP A 14 -14.62 9.48 -9.68
N ILE A 15 -13.80 8.98 -8.73
CA ILE A 15 -12.35 8.98 -8.79
C ILE A 15 -11.77 7.58 -8.60
N GLN A 16 -10.54 7.40 -9.05
CA GLN A 16 -9.75 6.19 -8.82
C GLN A 16 -8.90 6.33 -7.55
N VAL A 17 -8.99 5.35 -6.68
CA VAL A 17 -8.41 5.41 -5.33
C VAL A 17 -7.53 4.21 -5.06
N LEU A 18 -6.36 4.47 -4.50
CA LEU A 18 -5.48 3.48 -3.88
C LEU A 18 -5.35 3.83 -2.40
N ALA A 19 -5.60 2.88 -1.51
CA ALA A 19 -5.40 3.08 -0.09
C ALA A 19 -4.52 1.99 0.51
N VAL A 20 -3.75 2.32 1.52
CA VAL A 20 -2.93 1.38 2.27
C VAL A 20 -3.10 1.58 3.76
N ASP A 21 -3.21 0.47 4.48
CA ASP A 21 -3.10 0.43 5.93
C ASP A 21 -1.89 -0.44 6.31
N ILE A 22 -0.79 0.22 6.72
CA ILE A 22 0.46 -0.45 7.06
C ILE A 22 0.56 -0.68 8.56
N GLY A 23 0.27 -1.89 8.97
CA GLY A 23 0.28 -2.31 10.37
C GLY A 23 1.63 -2.86 10.85
N GLY A 24 1.63 -3.38 12.08
CA GLY A 24 2.81 -4.00 12.67
C GLY A 24 3.15 -5.39 12.12
N ALA A 25 2.14 -6.15 11.70
CA ALA A 25 2.29 -7.50 11.18
C ALA A 25 1.92 -7.61 9.70
N THR A 26 0.93 -6.84 9.24
CA THR A 26 0.35 -6.92 7.90
C THR A 26 0.31 -5.56 7.24
N THR A 27 0.27 -5.56 5.92
CA THR A 27 -0.07 -4.39 5.11
C THR A 27 -1.26 -4.73 4.24
N ASP A 28 -2.33 -3.96 4.39
CA ASP A 28 -3.53 -4.07 3.59
C ASP A 28 -3.52 -3.00 2.48
N VAL A 29 -3.69 -3.41 1.24
CA VAL A 29 -3.81 -2.53 0.08
C VAL A 29 -5.22 -2.66 -0.49
N PHE A 30 -5.86 -1.52 -0.72
CA PHE A 30 -7.20 -1.42 -1.30
C PHE A 30 -7.10 -0.59 -2.57
N SER A 31 -7.76 -1.04 -3.63
CA SER A 31 -7.85 -0.28 -4.87
C SER A 31 -9.27 -0.25 -5.39
N ALA A 32 -9.67 0.91 -5.90
CA ALA A 32 -10.92 1.11 -6.61
C ALA A 32 -10.59 1.80 -7.94
N PHE A 33 -10.61 1.05 -9.03
CA PHE A 33 -10.26 1.51 -10.37
C PHE A 33 -11.36 1.16 -11.36
N ARG A 34 -11.51 2.00 -12.39
CA ARG A 34 -12.43 1.70 -13.47
C ARG A 34 -11.79 0.73 -14.45
N ASN A 35 -12.57 -0.29 -14.81
CA ASN A 35 -12.20 -1.19 -15.87
C ASN A 35 -12.20 -0.42 -17.21
N ALA A 36 -11.14 -0.59 -18.00
CA ALA A 36 -10.99 0.09 -19.28
C ALA A 36 -12.01 -0.36 -20.33
N ASP A 37 -12.55 -1.59 -20.21
CA ASP A 37 -13.42 -2.19 -21.21
C ASP A 37 -14.90 -1.75 -21.06
N ASP A 38 -15.40 -1.67 -19.81
CA ASP A 38 -16.82 -1.40 -19.52
C ASP A 38 -17.05 -0.21 -18.57
N SER A 39 -15.98 0.46 -18.13
CA SER A 39 -16.00 1.57 -17.18
C SER A 39 -16.61 1.22 -15.82
N SER A 40 -16.83 -0.05 -15.52
CA SER A 40 -17.28 -0.48 -14.18
C SER A 40 -16.20 -0.20 -13.15
N LEU A 41 -16.63 0.20 -11.94
CA LEU A 41 -15.71 0.38 -10.81
C LEU A 41 -15.41 -1.00 -10.21
N GLU A 42 -14.15 -1.41 -10.25
CA GLU A 42 -13.68 -2.65 -9.66
C GLU A 42 -12.93 -2.36 -8.36
N PHE A 43 -13.37 -3.00 -7.29
CA PHE A 43 -12.75 -2.91 -5.97
C PHE A 43 -11.94 -4.17 -5.67
N ASN A 44 -10.70 -3.98 -5.28
CA ASN A 44 -9.82 -5.07 -4.87
C ASN A 44 -9.20 -4.78 -3.49
N ARG A 45 -9.01 -5.83 -2.71
CA ARG A 45 -8.29 -5.80 -1.44
C ARG A 45 -7.26 -6.91 -1.40
N THR A 46 -6.06 -6.60 -1.00
CA THR A 46 -5.00 -7.58 -0.74
C THR A 46 -4.44 -7.38 0.66
N VAL A 47 -4.28 -8.47 1.38
CA VAL A 47 -3.62 -8.49 2.69
C VAL A 47 -2.26 -9.15 2.51
N SER A 48 -1.20 -8.36 2.66
CA SER A 48 0.17 -8.88 2.71
C SER A 48 0.51 -9.25 4.14
N ALA A 49 0.27 -10.51 4.50
CA ALA A 49 0.35 -11.00 5.86
C ALA A 49 1.75 -10.95 6.49
N ASN A 50 2.79 -10.79 5.67
CA ASN A 50 4.19 -10.82 6.09
C ASN A 50 4.93 -9.48 5.90
N LEU A 51 4.24 -8.43 5.48
CA LEU A 51 4.85 -7.14 5.21
C LEU A 51 4.41 -6.09 6.24
N GLY A 52 4.87 -6.22 7.48
CA GLY A 52 4.53 -5.29 8.56
C GLY A 52 5.75 -4.63 9.19
N MET A 53 5.50 -3.55 9.92
CA MET A 53 6.52 -2.62 10.43
C MET A 53 7.12 -3.02 11.78
N SER A 54 6.69 -4.14 12.37
CA SER A 54 7.25 -4.62 13.65
C SER A 54 7.34 -6.14 13.72
N TYR A 55 6.22 -6.85 13.86
CA TYR A 55 6.24 -8.31 13.98
C TYR A 55 6.79 -9.02 12.74
N SER A 56 6.51 -8.50 11.57
CA SER A 56 6.90 -9.07 10.27
C SER A 56 8.05 -8.29 9.59
N ILE A 57 8.67 -7.36 10.30
CA ILE A 57 9.67 -6.45 9.71
C ILE A 57 10.88 -7.17 9.12
N ALA A 58 11.25 -8.36 9.66
CA ALA A 58 12.32 -9.18 9.11
C ALA A 58 11.98 -9.75 7.72
N ASN A 59 10.70 -9.97 7.43
CA ASN A 59 10.28 -10.42 6.11
C ASN A 59 10.39 -9.30 5.08
N VAL A 60 10.11 -8.05 5.47
CA VAL A 60 10.36 -6.88 4.61
C VAL A 60 11.84 -6.80 4.25
N LEU A 61 12.73 -6.98 5.25
CA LEU A 61 14.18 -7.03 4.99
C LEU A 61 14.57 -8.18 4.05
N LEU A 62 14.00 -9.36 4.26
CA LEU A 62 14.29 -10.55 3.46
C LEU A 62 13.89 -10.37 2.00
N GLU A 63 12.68 -9.84 1.77
CA GLU A 63 12.11 -9.66 0.43
C GLU A 63 12.71 -8.46 -0.29
N ALA A 64 12.92 -7.34 0.40
CA ALA A 64 13.52 -6.15 -0.18
C ALA A 64 15.02 -6.31 -0.43
N GLY A 65 15.73 -6.96 0.49
CA GLY A 65 17.19 -6.95 0.57
C GLY A 65 17.76 -5.70 1.25
N VAL A 66 18.94 -5.83 1.83
CA VAL A 66 19.60 -4.75 2.60
C VAL A 66 19.86 -3.53 1.72
N ASP A 67 20.36 -3.73 0.51
CA ASP A 67 20.73 -2.64 -0.40
C ASP A 67 19.53 -1.74 -0.75
N ASN A 68 18.37 -2.32 -0.97
CA ASN A 68 17.15 -1.57 -1.26
C ASN A 68 16.66 -0.76 -0.05
N ILE A 69 16.92 -1.20 1.17
CA ILE A 69 16.60 -0.45 2.38
C ILE A 69 17.64 0.66 2.60
N THR A 70 18.92 0.32 2.51
CA THR A 70 20.01 1.26 2.83
C THR A 70 20.13 2.40 1.83
N ARG A 71 19.70 2.22 0.57
CA ARG A 71 19.67 3.30 -0.44
C ARG A 71 18.86 4.53 -0.02
N TRP A 72 17.93 4.38 0.93
CA TRP A 72 17.11 5.48 1.47
C TRP A 72 17.76 6.20 2.64
N LEU A 73 18.87 5.69 3.13
CA LEU A 73 19.56 6.24 4.28
C LEU A 73 20.59 7.29 3.86
N TRP A 74 20.69 8.34 4.64
CA TRP A 74 21.70 9.37 4.46
C TRP A 74 23.07 8.98 5.02
N ARG A 75 23.16 7.85 5.71
CA ARG A 75 24.35 7.28 6.31
C ARG A 75 24.42 5.78 6.00
N ASP A 76 25.61 5.31 5.70
CA ASP A 76 25.84 3.89 5.52
C ASP A 76 25.69 3.14 6.85
N LEU A 77 24.82 2.15 6.85
CA LEU A 77 24.67 1.15 7.90
C LEU A 77 25.17 -0.18 7.36
N SER A 78 25.95 -0.90 8.16
CA SER A 78 26.32 -2.26 7.82
C SER A 78 25.09 -3.19 7.87
N GLU A 79 25.13 -4.27 7.12
CA GLU A 79 24.03 -5.27 7.13
C GLU A 79 23.76 -5.78 8.55
N SER A 80 24.80 -5.99 9.38
CA SER A 80 24.66 -6.43 10.76
C SER A 80 23.90 -5.41 11.60
N GLU A 81 24.21 -4.11 11.47
CA GLU A 81 23.51 -3.05 12.20
C GLU A 81 22.02 -2.97 11.81
N VAL A 82 21.72 -3.08 10.51
CA VAL A 82 20.32 -3.12 10.04
C VAL A 82 19.61 -4.32 10.66
N ARG A 83 20.18 -5.53 10.54
CA ARG A 83 19.57 -6.76 11.09
C ARG A 83 19.35 -6.68 12.60
N ASP A 84 20.29 -6.14 13.35
CA ASP A 84 20.19 -6.07 14.81
C ASP A 84 19.12 -5.04 15.25
N ARG A 85 19.04 -3.89 14.60
CA ARG A 85 17.96 -2.90 14.84
C ARG A 85 16.58 -3.48 14.57
N LEU A 86 16.42 -4.23 13.46
CA LEU A 86 15.15 -4.86 13.13
C LEU A 86 14.78 -6.00 14.08
N ARG A 87 15.74 -6.81 14.52
CA ARG A 87 15.51 -7.82 15.56
C ARG A 87 15.06 -7.19 16.88
N ASN A 88 15.68 -6.08 17.27
CA ASN A 88 15.26 -5.32 18.45
C ASN A 88 13.81 -4.83 18.32
N LYS A 89 13.41 -4.36 17.13
CA LYS A 89 12.03 -3.96 16.86
C LYS A 89 11.06 -5.14 16.97
N MET A 90 11.43 -6.33 16.49
CA MET A 90 10.61 -7.55 16.64
C MET A 90 10.43 -7.95 18.11
N ILE A 91 11.49 -7.85 18.94
CA ILE A 91 11.42 -8.15 20.36
C ILE A 91 10.56 -7.11 21.10
N ARG A 92 10.60 -5.86 20.66
CA ARG A 92 9.85 -4.73 21.23
C ARG A 92 8.99 -4.06 20.16
N PRO A 93 7.91 -4.70 19.69
CA PRO A 93 7.16 -4.27 18.52
C PRO A 93 6.48 -2.91 18.66
N THR A 94 6.23 -2.48 19.89
CA THR A 94 5.63 -1.18 20.23
C THR A 94 6.65 -0.06 20.42
N SER A 95 7.96 -0.36 20.29
CA SER A 95 8.98 0.69 20.39
C SER A 95 8.84 1.69 19.26
N ILE A 96 9.01 2.97 19.57
CA ILE A 96 9.08 4.05 18.59
C ILE A 96 10.54 4.46 18.36
N PRO A 97 10.91 5.00 17.19
CA PRO A 97 12.25 5.51 16.92
C PRO A 97 12.68 6.54 17.96
N GLN A 98 13.87 6.37 18.53
CA GLN A 98 14.41 7.28 19.55
C GLN A 98 15.47 8.22 18.98
N THR A 99 16.05 7.86 17.85
CA THR A 99 17.07 8.64 17.15
C THR A 99 16.65 8.97 15.74
N ARG A 100 17.30 9.96 15.13
CA ARG A 100 17.07 10.28 13.68
C ARG A 100 17.45 9.10 12.78
N GLU A 101 18.43 8.31 13.17
CA GLU A 101 18.86 7.12 12.42
C GLU A 101 17.81 6.03 12.49
N ASP A 102 17.22 5.78 13.66
CA ASP A 102 16.14 4.80 13.80
C ASP A 102 14.90 5.22 13.01
N LEU A 103 14.58 6.52 13.02
CA LEU A 103 13.47 7.06 12.24
C LEU A 103 13.73 6.92 10.73
N ALA A 104 14.95 7.25 10.28
CA ALA A 104 15.31 7.09 8.87
C ALA A 104 15.22 5.63 8.42
N LEU A 105 15.68 4.69 9.25
CA LEU A 105 15.58 3.26 8.98
C LEU A 105 14.10 2.80 8.95
N GLU A 106 13.27 3.25 9.89
CA GLU A 106 11.83 2.93 9.88
C GLU A 106 11.14 3.45 8.61
N HIS A 107 11.45 4.68 8.19
CA HIS A 107 10.94 5.25 6.95
C HIS A 107 11.46 4.52 5.69
N ALA A 108 12.71 4.08 5.70
CA ALA A 108 13.30 3.29 4.62
C ALA A 108 12.56 1.95 4.44
N ILE A 109 12.32 1.25 5.56
CA ILE A 109 11.60 -0.02 5.56
C ILE A 109 10.14 0.17 5.14
N CYS A 110 9.51 1.27 5.58
CA CYS A 110 8.13 1.59 5.17
C CYS A 110 8.03 1.71 3.64
N ARG A 111 8.97 2.38 2.98
CA ARG A 111 9.01 2.50 1.52
C ARG A 111 9.06 1.13 0.84
N GLU A 112 9.92 0.25 1.34
CA GLU A 112 10.05 -1.09 0.77
C GLU A 112 8.82 -1.97 1.07
N ALA A 113 8.23 -1.87 2.26
CA ALA A 113 6.98 -2.56 2.57
C ALA A 113 5.83 -2.09 1.66
N LEU A 114 5.72 -0.78 1.42
CA LEU A 114 4.75 -0.21 0.48
C LEU A 114 4.97 -0.72 -0.94
N ARG A 115 6.20 -0.69 -1.44
CA ARG A 115 6.56 -1.19 -2.76
C ARG A 115 6.18 -2.66 -2.93
N LEU A 116 6.63 -3.51 -2.01
CA LEU A 116 6.37 -4.95 -2.05
C LEU A 116 4.87 -5.27 -1.93
N SER A 117 4.14 -4.54 -1.09
CA SER A 117 2.69 -4.73 -0.94
C SER A 117 1.92 -4.31 -2.18
N LEU A 118 2.34 -3.25 -2.87
CA LEU A 118 1.74 -2.85 -4.15
C LEU A 118 2.05 -3.87 -5.26
N ASP A 119 3.29 -4.35 -5.35
CA ASP A 119 3.66 -5.39 -6.32
C ASP A 119 2.83 -6.66 -6.11
N HIS A 120 2.64 -7.07 -4.85
CA HIS A 120 1.76 -8.18 -4.49
C HIS A 120 0.31 -7.89 -4.88
N HIS A 121 -0.21 -6.71 -4.55
CA HIS A 121 -1.55 -6.28 -4.90
C HIS A 121 -1.78 -6.28 -6.41
N ARG A 122 -0.88 -5.71 -7.19
CA ARG A 122 -0.94 -5.70 -8.66
C ARG A 122 -0.92 -7.08 -9.28
N SER A 123 -0.22 -8.03 -8.67
CA SER A 123 -0.18 -9.42 -9.13
C SER A 123 -1.50 -10.15 -8.96
N LEU A 124 -2.31 -9.75 -7.97
CA LEU A 124 -3.61 -10.35 -7.63
C LEU A 124 -4.79 -9.57 -8.21
N ALA A 125 -4.69 -8.24 -8.33
CA ALA A 125 -5.71 -7.36 -8.90
C ALA A 125 -5.73 -7.50 -10.43
N ILE A 126 -6.22 -8.64 -10.91
CA ILE A 126 -6.40 -8.93 -12.32
C ILE A 126 -7.88 -8.75 -12.61
N GLY A 127 -8.23 -7.89 -13.58
CA GLY A 127 -9.62 -7.67 -13.97
C GLY A 127 -10.32 -8.96 -14.34
N LEU A 128 -11.53 -9.14 -13.86
CA LEU A 128 -12.43 -10.24 -14.25
C LEU A 128 -12.89 -10.14 -15.71
N GLY A 129 -12.49 -9.09 -16.45
CA GLY A 129 -12.81 -8.82 -17.85
C GLY A 129 -12.27 -9.80 -18.88
N GLY A 130 -11.60 -10.87 -18.47
CA GLY A 130 -11.30 -12.00 -19.34
C GLY A 130 -12.53 -12.89 -19.49
N GLY A 131 -13.49 -12.52 -20.33
CA GLY A 131 -14.59 -13.42 -20.70
C GLY A 131 -14.04 -14.83 -20.99
N GLN A 132 -14.77 -15.85 -20.56
CA GLN A 132 -14.54 -17.26 -20.90
C GLN A 132 -14.52 -17.44 -22.43
N GLN A 133 -13.44 -17.01 -23.08
CA GLN A 133 -13.19 -17.47 -24.44
C GLN A 133 -12.74 -18.92 -24.34
N ALA A 134 -13.53 -19.78 -24.96
CA ALA A 134 -13.31 -21.21 -25.05
C ALA A 134 -11.83 -21.52 -25.29
N ARG A 135 -11.26 -22.37 -24.44
CA ARG A 135 -9.87 -22.83 -24.49
C ARG A 135 -9.62 -23.59 -25.79
N GLY A 136 -9.27 -22.88 -26.85
CA GLY A 136 -8.69 -23.48 -28.06
C GLY A 136 -7.20 -23.76 -27.81
N ILE A 137 -6.75 -24.95 -28.18
CA ILE A 137 -5.36 -25.42 -27.99
C ILE A 137 -4.36 -24.49 -28.71
N ALA A 138 -4.79 -23.71 -29.72
CA ALA A 138 -3.98 -22.72 -30.42
C ALA A 138 -3.55 -21.51 -29.54
N ASN A 139 -4.27 -21.21 -28.47
CA ASN A 139 -3.98 -20.06 -27.59
C ASN A 139 -2.96 -20.35 -26.49
N ILE A 140 -2.48 -21.59 -26.36
CA ILE A 140 -1.47 -21.96 -25.34
C ILE A 140 -0.09 -21.40 -25.74
N PHE A 141 0.18 -21.21 -27.01
CA PHE A 141 1.47 -20.71 -27.52
C PHE A 141 1.52 -19.19 -27.78
N SER A 142 0.40 -18.49 -27.66
CA SER A 142 0.32 -17.02 -27.83
C SER A 142 0.08 -16.27 -26.51
N GLN A 143 0.39 -16.88 -25.36
CA GLN A 143 0.29 -16.23 -24.05
C GLN A 143 1.37 -15.16 -23.82
N THR A 144 1.40 -14.17 -24.68
CA THR A 144 1.87 -12.82 -24.38
C THR A 144 0.72 -11.83 -24.43
N SER A 145 -0.49 -12.22 -24.03
CA SER A 145 -1.48 -11.24 -23.63
C SER A 145 -1.03 -10.72 -22.25
N SER A 146 -0.41 -9.56 -22.26
CA SER A 146 -0.16 -8.76 -21.06
C SER A 146 -1.48 -8.68 -20.27
N ARG A 147 -1.61 -9.49 -19.21
CA ARG A 147 -2.68 -9.30 -18.22
C ARG A 147 -2.47 -7.89 -17.67
N ARG A 148 -3.22 -6.93 -18.19
CA ARG A 148 -3.17 -5.56 -17.70
C ARG A 148 -3.60 -5.59 -16.24
N SER A 149 -2.73 -5.17 -15.34
CA SER A 149 -3.12 -4.89 -13.97
C SER A 149 -4.20 -3.82 -14.00
N LEU A 150 -5.28 -4.01 -13.23
CA LEU A 150 -6.31 -2.99 -13.06
C LEU A 150 -5.78 -1.71 -12.40
N VAL A 151 -4.67 -1.82 -11.67
CA VAL A 151 -4.06 -0.68 -10.96
C VAL A 151 -3.13 0.06 -11.91
N ASP A 152 -3.65 1.09 -12.56
CA ASP A 152 -2.90 2.02 -13.41
C ASP A 152 -2.61 3.31 -12.64
N LEU A 153 -1.35 3.49 -12.22
CA LEU A 153 -0.94 4.65 -11.42
C LEU A 153 -1.00 5.98 -12.19
N MET A 154 -1.00 5.95 -13.54
CA MET A 154 -1.21 7.16 -14.35
C MET A 154 -2.63 7.69 -14.25
N GLN A 155 -3.60 6.84 -13.91
CA GLN A 155 -5.01 7.21 -13.76
C GLN A 155 -5.43 7.36 -12.29
N LEU A 156 -4.48 7.22 -11.36
CA LEU A 156 -4.75 7.30 -9.94
C LEU A 156 -5.01 8.76 -9.51
N ASP A 157 -6.22 9.04 -9.03
CA ASP A 157 -6.60 10.38 -8.57
C ASP A 157 -6.21 10.63 -7.12
N LEU A 158 -6.36 9.61 -6.27
CA LEU A 158 -6.14 9.74 -4.83
C LEU A 158 -5.42 8.52 -4.26
N VAL A 159 -4.34 8.76 -3.51
CA VAL A 159 -3.72 7.77 -2.63
C VAL A 159 -3.94 8.13 -1.17
N ILE A 160 -4.32 7.15 -0.35
CA ILE A 160 -4.55 7.34 1.09
C ILE A 160 -3.63 6.40 1.86
N GLY A 161 -2.82 6.98 2.75
CA GLY A 161 -1.96 6.22 3.67
C GLY A 161 -2.53 6.21 5.09
N SER A 162 -2.60 5.02 5.69
CA SER A 162 -2.93 4.79 7.09
C SER A 162 -1.90 3.85 7.74
N GLY A 163 -1.96 3.75 9.05
CA GLY A 163 -1.04 2.94 9.84
C GLY A 163 -0.01 3.76 10.59
N GLY A 164 0.52 3.19 11.67
CA GLY A 164 1.30 3.92 12.68
C GLY A 164 2.44 4.76 12.13
N VAL A 165 3.23 4.22 11.21
CA VAL A 165 4.39 4.90 10.63
C VAL A 165 4.01 6.08 9.74
N LEU A 166 2.90 5.99 8.99
CA LEU A 166 2.41 7.07 8.12
C LEU A 166 1.64 8.11 8.93
N SER A 167 0.71 7.66 9.77
CA SER A 167 -0.19 8.52 10.53
C SER A 167 0.53 9.36 11.59
N HIS A 168 1.60 8.81 12.17
CA HIS A 168 2.38 9.44 13.24
C HIS A 168 3.76 9.90 12.77
N ALA A 169 4.01 9.96 11.47
CA ALA A 169 5.24 10.57 10.97
C ALA A 169 5.40 11.98 11.55
N PRO A 170 6.58 12.33 12.08
CA PRO A 170 6.82 13.63 12.72
C PRO A 170 6.54 14.82 11.82
N ASP A 171 6.69 14.62 10.51
CA ASP A 171 6.40 15.60 9.47
C ASP A 171 5.50 14.96 8.39
N ARG A 172 4.42 15.64 8.03
CA ARG A 172 3.50 15.21 6.97
C ARG A 172 4.21 15.01 5.63
N ARG A 173 5.26 15.78 5.36
CA ARG A 173 6.10 15.63 4.17
C ARG A 173 6.81 14.28 4.16
N ALA A 174 7.21 13.77 5.32
CA ALA A 174 7.82 12.44 5.40
C ALA A 174 6.82 11.32 5.04
N ALA A 175 5.58 11.41 5.52
CA ALA A 175 4.52 10.47 5.13
C ALA A 175 4.21 10.55 3.63
N MET A 176 4.13 11.76 3.09
CA MET A 176 3.93 11.99 1.65
C MET A 176 5.05 11.38 0.82
N LEU A 177 6.31 11.59 1.22
CA LEU A 177 7.47 11.02 0.52
C LEU A 177 7.50 9.49 0.60
N MET A 178 7.14 8.90 1.75
CA MET A 178 7.05 7.44 1.86
C MET A 178 6.02 6.86 0.89
N LEU A 179 4.85 7.49 0.74
CA LEU A 179 3.82 7.05 -0.21
C LEU A 179 4.26 7.27 -1.66
N LEU A 180 4.81 8.44 -1.97
CA LEU A 180 5.28 8.79 -3.31
C LEU A 180 6.37 7.83 -3.80
N GLU A 181 7.39 7.62 -2.98
CA GLU A 181 8.57 6.83 -3.31
C GLU A 181 8.30 5.32 -3.17
N GLY A 182 7.53 4.92 -2.16
CA GLY A 182 7.17 3.52 -1.93
C GLY A 182 6.27 2.96 -3.02
N PHE A 183 5.28 3.71 -3.45
CA PHE A 183 4.40 3.28 -4.54
C PHE A 183 4.91 3.63 -5.93
N GLY A 184 5.93 4.52 -6.03
CA GLY A 184 6.40 5.00 -7.33
C GLY A 184 5.27 5.67 -8.10
N LEU A 185 4.56 6.61 -7.45
CA LEU A 185 3.38 7.27 -8.03
C LEU A 185 3.71 7.95 -9.35
N GLU A 186 2.79 7.83 -10.30
CA GLU A 186 2.89 8.39 -11.65
C GLU A 186 1.74 9.38 -11.89
N GLY A 187 1.87 10.25 -12.86
CA GLY A 187 0.81 11.20 -13.20
C GLY A 187 0.56 12.29 -12.16
N VAL A 188 -0.69 12.69 -11.99
CA VAL A 188 -1.13 13.73 -11.04
C VAL A 188 -2.06 13.12 -10.02
N THR A 189 -1.54 12.87 -8.83
CA THR A 189 -2.25 12.16 -7.76
C THR A 189 -2.34 13.02 -6.50
N GLN A 190 -3.51 13.11 -5.90
CA GLN A 190 -3.68 13.68 -4.57
C GLN A 190 -3.19 12.68 -3.51
N ILE A 191 -2.40 13.16 -2.53
CA ILE A 191 -1.93 12.33 -1.42
C ILE A 191 -2.63 12.74 -0.13
N ALA A 192 -3.23 11.78 0.55
CA ALA A 192 -3.86 11.96 1.85
C ALA A 192 -3.28 10.98 2.89
N VAL A 193 -3.32 11.37 4.15
CA VAL A 193 -2.90 10.53 5.29
C VAL A 193 -3.98 10.53 6.35
N ASP A 194 -4.43 9.35 6.73
CA ASP A 194 -5.34 9.15 7.87
C ASP A 194 -4.57 9.30 9.17
N SER A 195 -4.46 10.54 9.63
CA SER A 195 -3.63 10.91 10.78
C SER A 195 -4.23 10.60 12.14
N ILE A 196 -5.50 10.21 12.18
CA ILE A 196 -6.24 9.95 13.43
C ILE A 196 -6.94 8.58 13.43
N PHE A 197 -6.61 7.72 12.48
CA PHE A 197 -7.19 6.38 12.33
C PHE A 197 -8.71 6.37 12.19
N MET A 198 -9.26 7.31 11.44
CA MET A 198 -10.71 7.41 11.23
C MET A 198 -11.24 6.53 10.10
N MET A 199 -10.40 6.10 9.16
CA MET A 199 -10.84 5.27 8.02
C MET A 199 -11.69 4.05 8.43
N PRO A 200 -11.30 3.23 9.43
CA PRO A 200 -12.13 2.11 9.85
C PRO A 200 -13.49 2.55 10.42
N HIS A 201 -13.50 3.65 11.19
CA HIS A 201 -14.73 4.19 11.80
C HIS A 201 -15.67 4.77 10.77
N LEU A 202 -15.14 5.55 9.82
CA LEU A 202 -15.92 6.10 8.71
C LEU A 202 -16.46 4.98 7.81
N GLY A 203 -15.70 3.90 7.59
CA GLY A 203 -16.19 2.74 6.85
C GLY A 203 -17.34 2.01 7.55
N VAL A 204 -17.34 1.93 8.89
CA VAL A 204 -18.51 1.43 9.62
C VAL A 204 -19.66 2.43 9.55
N LEU A 205 -19.37 3.72 9.70
CA LEU A 205 -20.41 4.76 9.61
C LEU A 205 -21.05 4.78 8.22
N SER A 206 -20.30 4.59 7.16
CA SER A 206 -20.83 4.58 5.79
C SER A 206 -21.85 3.47 5.56
N SER A 207 -21.74 2.35 6.26
CA SER A 207 -22.72 1.25 6.17
C SER A 207 -24.03 1.54 6.92
N VAL A 208 -24.02 2.45 7.90
CA VAL A 208 -25.18 2.80 8.74
C VAL A 208 -25.77 4.15 8.34
N HIS A 209 -24.93 5.14 8.05
CA HIS A 209 -25.32 6.49 7.71
C HIS A 209 -24.37 7.09 6.64
N PRO A 210 -24.56 6.74 5.35
CA PRO A 210 -23.65 7.13 4.27
C PRO A 210 -23.40 8.65 4.18
N ALA A 211 -24.47 9.47 4.31
CA ALA A 211 -24.34 10.92 4.22
C ALA A 211 -23.40 11.50 5.29
N ALA A 212 -23.50 11.03 6.55
CA ALA A 212 -22.63 11.50 7.62
C ALA A 212 -21.18 11.01 7.51
N ALA A 213 -20.96 9.94 6.78
CA ALA A 213 -19.60 9.44 6.54
C ALA A 213 -18.88 10.20 5.42
N GLN A 214 -19.60 10.94 4.61
CA GLN A 214 -19.10 11.70 3.46
C GLN A 214 -18.84 13.18 3.80
N GLU A 215 -19.42 13.71 4.88
CA GLU A 215 -19.14 15.04 5.43
C GLU A 215 -17.82 15.06 6.22
#